data_9332d8cc588a7ca23719c90534aac7e0
#
_entry.id   9332d8cc588a7ca23719c90534aac7e0
#
_cell.length_a   1.000
_cell.length_b   1.000
_cell.length_c   1.000
_cell.angle_alpha   90.00
_cell.angle_beta   90.00
_cell.angle_gamma   90.00
#
_symmetry.space_group_name_H-M   'P 1'
#
loop_
_entity.id
_entity.type
_entity.pdbx_description
1 polymer ?
#
loop_
_entity_poly.entity_id
_entity_poly.type
_entity_poly.pdbx_seq_one_letter_code
_entity_poly.pdbx_strand_id
1 'polypeptide(L)'
;MTVENQAPSVVERLTNTFSDWLKHRRELNEMRQLTATDFCRIANDLRLSPAALDELVRHGPHTVDELPRLLAALGISAQDLVRIEPLVVQDMGRVCALCGHKRQCDRDLASGASAEHYQEYCLNGPTIAQLRETKQQH
;
A
#
# COMPACT_ATOMS: atom_id res chain seq x y z
N MET A 1 19.33 2.04 21.03
CA MET A 1 18.55 2.54 19.91
C MET A 1 17.34 3.25 20.41
N THR A 2 17.11 4.37 19.86
CA THR A 2 16.07 5.25 20.40
C THR A 2 14.86 5.37 19.47
N VAL A 3 14.90 4.65 18.36
CA VAL A 3 13.87 4.76 17.34
C VAL A 3 12.63 3.96 17.65
N GLU A 4 12.74 3.05 18.60
CA GLU A 4 11.66 2.12 18.94
C GLU A 4 10.41 2.80 19.48
N ASN A 5 10.56 4.04 19.95
CA ASN A 5 9.42 4.76 20.53
C ASN A 5 8.63 5.57 19.51
N GLN A 6 9.08 5.59 18.26
CA GLN A 6 8.36 6.30 17.21
C GLN A 6 7.50 5.34 16.43
N ALA A 7 6.22 5.69 16.27
CA ALA A 7 5.35 4.91 15.40
C ALA A 7 5.90 4.97 13.97
N PRO A 8 6.02 3.84 13.28
CA PRO A 8 6.49 3.87 11.90
C PRO A 8 5.50 4.62 11.02
N SER A 9 6.03 5.32 10.03
CA SER A 9 5.21 5.99 9.02
C SER A 9 4.46 4.95 8.17
N VAL A 10 3.48 5.40 7.38
CA VAL A 10 2.80 4.52 6.43
C VAL A 10 3.82 3.88 5.49
N VAL A 11 4.78 4.67 5.01
CA VAL A 11 5.84 4.17 4.12
C VAL A 11 6.63 3.08 4.82
N GLU A 12 7.03 3.32 6.06
CA GLU A 12 7.81 2.35 6.82
C GLU A 12 7.02 1.07 7.08
N ARG A 13 5.75 1.20 7.44
CA ARG A 13 4.91 0.02 7.69
C ARG A 13 4.68 -0.80 6.43
N LEU A 14 4.38 -0.15 5.32
CA LEU A 14 4.20 -0.84 4.06
C LEU A 14 5.51 -1.45 3.58
N THR A 15 6.60 -0.68 3.68
CA THR A 15 7.93 -1.15 3.30
C THR A 15 8.38 -2.32 4.18
N ASN A 16 8.12 -2.23 5.48
CA ASN A 16 8.49 -3.32 6.40
C ASN A 16 7.69 -4.58 6.10
N THR A 17 6.39 -4.43 5.84
CA THR A 17 5.56 -5.57 5.48
C THR A 17 6.08 -6.25 4.22
N PHE A 18 6.37 -5.46 3.19
CA PHE A 18 6.92 -5.99 1.94
C PHE A 18 8.34 -6.49 2.09
N SER A 19 9.15 -5.80 2.89
CA SER A 19 10.55 -6.15 3.10
C SER A 19 10.69 -7.47 3.85
N ASP A 20 9.91 -7.66 4.92
CA ASP A 20 9.87 -8.91 5.64
C ASP A 20 9.43 -10.05 4.73
N TRP A 21 8.44 -9.77 3.93
CA TRP A 21 7.92 -10.70 2.97
C TRP A 21 8.97 -11.07 1.91
N LEU A 22 9.78 -10.10 1.47
CA LEU A 22 10.83 -10.31 0.48
C LEU A 22 12.09 -10.95 1.05
N LYS A 23 12.40 -10.69 2.31
CA LYS A 23 13.46 -11.43 3.01
C LYS A 23 13.16 -12.92 2.95
N HIS A 24 11.89 -13.25 3.01
CA HIS A 24 11.41 -14.62 2.92
C HIS A 24 11.09 -15.03 1.50
N ARG A 25 11.39 -14.19 0.50
CA ARG A 25 11.09 -14.51 -0.90
C ARG A 25 11.87 -15.72 -1.40
N ARG A 26 13.09 -15.91 -0.93
CA ARG A 26 13.82 -17.16 -1.18
C ARG A 26 13.07 -18.33 -0.56
N GLU A 27 12.55 -18.10 0.62
CA GLU A 27 11.70 -19.05 1.32
C GLU A 27 10.35 -19.18 0.63
N LEU A 28 9.89 -18.15 -0.09
CA LEU A 28 8.64 -18.19 -0.84
C LEU A 28 8.71 -19.11 -2.07
N ASN A 29 9.87 -19.23 -2.68
CA ASN A 29 10.07 -20.27 -3.68
C ASN A 29 9.95 -21.65 -3.02
N GLU A 30 10.38 -21.77 -1.76
CA GLU A 30 10.12 -22.93 -0.95
C GLU A 30 8.67 -22.99 -0.49
N MET A 31 8.05 -21.83 -0.24
CA MET A 31 6.63 -21.72 0.13
C MET A 31 5.70 -22.12 -1.00
N ARG A 32 6.13 -22.08 -2.24
CA ARG A 32 5.38 -22.67 -3.33
C ARG A 32 5.30 -24.19 -3.19
N GLN A 33 6.19 -24.75 -2.39
CA GLN A 33 6.15 -26.15 -2.00
C GLN A 33 5.35 -26.37 -0.72
N LEU A 34 4.95 -25.25 -0.05
CA LEU A 34 4.05 -25.34 1.08
C LEU A 34 2.66 -25.72 0.61
N THR A 35 1.89 -26.31 1.51
CA THR A 35 0.52 -26.68 1.21
C THR A 35 -0.28 -25.45 0.83
N ALA A 36 -1.30 -25.64 0.00
CA ALA A 36 -2.24 -24.57 -0.33
C ALA A 36 -2.84 -23.95 0.92
N THR A 37 -3.00 -24.73 1.99
CA THR A 37 -3.51 -24.27 3.28
C THR A 37 -2.60 -23.23 3.91
N ASP A 38 -1.28 -23.46 3.90
CA ASP A 38 -0.32 -22.52 4.48
C ASP A 38 -0.27 -21.23 3.68
N PHE A 39 -0.32 -21.31 2.36
CA PHE A 39 -0.36 -20.13 1.49
C PHE A 39 -1.62 -19.30 1.76
N CYS A 40 -2.77 -19.98 1.87
CA CYS A 40 -4.03 -19.32 2.19
C CYS A 40 -3.99 -18.66 3.57
N ARG A 41 -3.32 -19.29 4.54
CA ARG A 41 -3.18 -18.73 5.89
C ARG A 41 -2.37 -17.43 5.84
N ILE A 42 -1.26 -17.43 5.11
CA ILE A 42 -0.44 -16.22 4.96
C ILE A 42 -1.24 -15.12 4.28
N ALA A 43 -1.97 -15.45 3.21
CA ALA A 43 -2.81 -14.49 2.53
C ALA A 43 -3.86 -13.90 3.49
N ASN A 44 -4.50 -14.75 4.28
CA ASN A 44 -5.50 -14.32 5.25
C ASN A 44 -4.90 -13.40 6.31
N ASP A 45 -3.71 -13.72 6.81
CA ASP A 45 -3.01 -12.88 7.79
C ASP A 45 -2.70 -11.50 7.22
N LEU A 46 -2.41 -11.43 5.92
CA LEU A 46 -2.17 -10.18 5.20
C LEU A 46 -3.45 -9.52 4.69
N ARG A 47 -4.61 -10.14 4.96
CA ARG A 47 -5.92 -9.69 4.50
C ARG A 47 -6.02 -9.65 2.97
N LEU A 48 -5.44 -10.66 2.33
CA LEU A 48 -5.43 -10.81 0.87
C LEU A 48 -6.09 -12.11 0.47
N SER A 49 -6.65 -12.14 -0.74
CA SER A 49 -6.97 -13.41 -1.36
C SER A 49 -5.67 -14.12 -1.77
N PRO A 50 -5.66 -15.44 -1.92
CA PRO A 50 -4.48 -16.14 -2.43
C PRO A 50 -4.03 -15.60 -3.79
N ALA A 51 -4.97 -15.26 -4.67
CA ALA A 51 -4.64 -14.68 -5.97
C ALA A 51 -3.96 -13.32 -5.83
N ALA A 52 -4.44 -12.47 -4.90
CA ALA A 52 -3.84 -11.16 -4.65
C ALA A 52 -2.44 -11.31 -4.07
N LEU A 53 -2.24 -12.26 -3.17
CA LEU A 53 -0.91 -12.54 -2.64
C LEU A 53 0.05 -12.96 -3.75
N ASP A 54 -0.39 -13.85 -4.64
CA ASP A 54 0.42 -14.29 -5.76
C ASP A 54 0.83 -13.12 -6.66
N GLU A 55 -0.10 -12.21 -6.92
CA GLU A 55 0.18 -11.00 -7.69
C GLU A 55 1.22 -10.11 -7.01
N LEU A 56 1.11 -9.92 -5.70
CA LEU A 56 2.10 -9.14 -4.94
C LEU A 56 3.48 -9.77 -5.03
N VAL A 57 3.56 -11.10 -4.95
CA VAL A 57 4.83 -11.83 -5.09
C VAL A 57 5.50 -11.49 -6.41
N ARG A 58 4.73 -11.38 -7.47
CA ARG A 58 5.28 -11.10 -8.81
C ARG A 58 5.75 -9.67 -8.99
N HIS A 59 5.11 -8.71 -8.31
CA HIS A 59 5.39 -7.28 -8.53
C HIS A 59 6.60 -6.75 -7.78
N GLY A 60 6.94 -7.33 -6.62
CA GLY A 60 8.13 -6.94 -5.89
C GLY A 60 7.92 -5.79 -4.90
N PRO A 61 9.01 -5.22 -4.33
CA PRO A 61 8.94 -4.42 -3.11
C PRO A 61 8.50 -2.97 -3.25
N HIS A 62 8.67 -2.34 -4.41
CA HIS A 62 8.44 -0.90 -4.56
C HIS A 62 7.05 -0.57 -5.12
N THR A 63 6.13 -1.51 -5.02
CA THR A 63 4.82 -1.38 -5.66
C THR A 63 3.86 -0.45 -4.95
N VAL A 64 4.23 0.05 -3.77
CA VAL A 64 3.37 0.95 -2.98
C VAL A 64 4.01 2.31 -2.74
N ASP A 65 5.12 2.61 -3.41
CA ASP A 65 5.85 3.87 -3.18
C ASP A 65 5.01 5.09 -3.56
N GLU A 66 4.11 4.96 -4.51
CA GLU A 66 3.26 6.05 -4.98
C GLU A 66 2.22 6.47 -3.95
N LEU A 67 1.71 5.55 -3.15
CA LEU A 67 0.60 5.84 -2.24
C LEU A 67 0.91 6.96 -1.25
N PRO A 68 1.99 6.89 -0.46
CA PRO A 68 2.29 7.97 0.48
C PRO A 68 2.58 9.30 -0.20
N ARG A 69 3.19 9.26 -1.39
CA ARG A 69 3.46 10.46 -2.17
C ARG A 69 2.16 11.09 -2.65
N LEU A 70 1.22 10.28 -3.11
CA LEU A 70 -0.09 10.77 -3.55
C LEU A 70 -0.88 11.36 -2.39
N LEU A 71 -0.91 10.69 -1.25
CA LEU A 71 -1.60 11.20 -0.05
C LEU A 71 -1.02 12.55 0.35
N ALA A 72 0.31 12.67 0.38
CA ALA A 72 0.96 13.94 0.72
C ALA A 72 0.61 15.03 -0.29
N ALA A 73 0.59 14.70 -1.59
CA ALA A 73 0.23 15.65 -2.64
C ALA A 73 -1.20 16.16 -2.49
N LEU A 74 -2.08 15.35 -1.89
CA LEU A 74 -3.48 15.71 -1.68
C LEU A 74 -3.75 16.28 -0.29
N GLY A 75 -2.70 16.52 0.48
CA GLY A 75 -2.83 17.14 1.80
C GLY A 75 -3.32 16.20 2.88
N ILE A 76 -3.22 14.90 2.68
CA ILE A 76 -3.62 13.90 3.66
C ILE A 76 -2.38 13.44 4.43
N SER A 77 -2.43 13.55 5.76
CA SER A 77 -1.36 13.02 6.61
C SER A 77 -1.42 11.50 6.65
N ALA A 78 -0.41 10.87 6.06
CA ALA A 78 -0.33 9.43 6.06
C ALA A 78 -0.19 8.87 7.47
N GLN A 79 0.54 9.57 8.34
CA GLN A 79 0.73 9.15 9.74
C GLN A 79 -0.56 9.21 10.53
N ASP A 80 -1.34 10.28 10.35
CA ASP A 80 -2.65 10.38 11.00
C ASP A 80 -3.58 9.28 10.51
N LEU A 81 -3.54 9.01 9.23
CA LEU A 81 -4.40 7.99 8.63
C LEU A 81 -4.08 6.60 9.18
N VAL A 82 -2.80 6.26 9.34
CA VAL A 82 -2.39 4.99 9.95
C VAL A 82 -2.96 4.85 11.36
N ARG A 83 -2.96 5.94 12.10
CA ARG A 83 -3.43 5.93 13.49
C ARG A 83 -4.95 5.78 13.57
N ILE A 84 -5.68 6.47 12.69
CA ILE A 84 -7.14 6.55 12.75
C ILE A 84 -7.79 5.40 12.00
N GLU A 85 -7.26 5.08 10.82
CA GLU A 85 -7.87 4.10 9.92
C GLU A 85 -6.83 3.10 9.40
N PRO A 86 -6.21 2.30 10.29
CA PRO A 86 -5.12 1.41 9.87
C PRO A 86 -5.56 0.36 8.86
N LEU A 87 -6.79 -0.13 8.92
CA LEU A 87 -7.29 -1.13 7.97
C LEU A 87 -7.50 -0.53 6.59
N VAL A 88 -7.97 0.72 6.53
CA VAL A 88 -8.13 1.42 5.26
C VAL A 88 -6.78 1.62 4.60
N VAL A 89 -5.76 2.03 5.36
CA VAL A 89 -4.40 2.20 4.84
C VAL A 89 -3.87 0.87 4.29
N GLN A 90 -4.09 -0.21 5.00
CA GLN A 90 -3.65 -1.52 4.57
C GLN A 90 -4.30 -1.93 3.25
N ASP A 91 -5.61 -1.71 3.13
CA ASP A 91 -6.35 -2.02 1.92
C ASP A 91 -5.90 -1.14 0.75
N MET A 92 -5.66 0.15 1.01
CA MET A 92 -5.16 1.07 0.00
C MET A 92 -3.78 0.67 -0.50
N GLY A 93 -2.91 0.21 0.40
CA GLY A 93 -1.59 -0.28 0.04
C GLY A 93 -1.68 -1.47 -0.90
N ARG A 94 -2.58 -2.41 -0.61
CA ARG A 94 -2.81 -3.56 -1.46
C ARG A 94 -3.29 -3.16 -2.85
N VAL A 95 -4.26 -2.24 -2.92
CA VAL A 95 -4.79 -1.76 -4.19
C VAL A 95 -3.71 -1.05 -4.99
N CYS A 96 -2.91 -0.21 -4.32
CA CYS A 96 -1.81 0.49 -4.95
C CYS A 96 -0.76 -0.49 -5.51
N ALA A 97 -0.46 -1.54 -4.76
CA ALA A 97 0.51 -2.54 -5.18
C ALA A 97 0.11 -3.24 -6.48
N LEU A 98 -1.20 -3.41 -6.70
CA LEU A 98 -1.73 -4.10 -7.88
C LEU A 98 -2.11 -3.14 -9.01
N CYS A 99 -1.86 -1.84 -8.83
CA CYS A 99 -2.29 -0.82 -9.77
C CYS A 99 -1.50 -0.91 -11.08
N GLY A 100 -2.24 -0.89 -12.21
CA GLY A 100 -1.65 -0.90 -13.55
C GLY A 100 -1.32 0.48 -14.10
N HIS A 101 -1.55 1.54 -13.32
CA HIS A 101 -1.41 2.92 -13.80
C HIS A 101 -0.25 3.67 -13.14
N LYS A 102 0.80 2.94 -12.75
CA LYS A 102 1.94 3.51 -12.02
C LYS A 102 2.65 4.62 -12.80
N ARG A 103 2.81 4.43 -14.10
CA ARG A 103 3.50 5.43 -14.93
C ARG A 103 2.78 6.76 -14.94
N GLN A 104 1.46 6.73 -15.09
CA GLN A 104 0.65 7.94 -15.07
C GLN A 104 0.69 8.59 -13.71
N CYS A 105 0.57 7.80 -12.65
CA CYS A 105 0.67 8.27 -11.28
C CYS A 105 2.01 8.97 -11.03
N ASP A 106 3.11 8.34 -11.42
CA ASP A 106 4.45 8.91 -11.23
C ASP A 106 4.63 10.22 -12.01
N ARG A 107 4.10 10.29 -13.24
CA ARG A 107 4.16 11.52 -14.02
C ARG A 107 3.40 12.67 -13.36
N ASP A 108 2.20 12.38 -12.87
CA ASP A 108 1.38 13.39 -12.23
C ASP A 108 1.99 13.84 -10.91
N LEU A 109 2.58 12.91 -10.15
CA LEU A 109 3.29 13.26 -8.93
C LEU A 109 4.49 14.17 -9.22
N ALA A 110 5.24 13.85 -10.27
CA ALA A 110 6.40 14.65 -10.65
C ALA A 110 6.03 16.05 -11.14
N SER A 111 4.89 16.19 -11.82
CA SER A 111 4.46 17.46 -12.39
C SER A 111 3.55 18.27 -11.46
N GLY A 112 3.13 17.71 -10.33
CA GLY A 112 2.21 18.37 -9.42
C GLY A 112 0.76 18.33 -9.86
N ALA A 113 0.41 17.46 -10.80
CA ALA A 113 -0.93 17.39 -11.38
C ALA A 113 -1.81 16.33 -10.72
N SER A 114 -1.34 15.68 -9.66
CA SER A 114 -2.06 14.57 -9.03
C SER A 114 -3.45 14.97 -8.54
N ALA A 115 -3.58 16.14 -7.92
CA ALA A 115 -4.86 16.59 -7.37
C ALA A 115 -5.94 16.70 -8.46
N GLU A 116 -5.54 17.03 -9.67
CA GLU A 116 -6.46 17.22 -10.79
C GLU A 116 -6.84 15.91 -11.47
N HIS A 117 -5.94 14.92 -11.46
CA HIS A 117 -6.08 13.76 -12.33
C HIS A 117 -6.17 12.42 -11.62
N TYR A 118 -5.89 12.34 -10.31
CA TYR A 118 -5.81 11.04 -9.64
C TYR A 118 -7.10 10.23 -9.76
N GLN A 119 -8.25 10.90 -9.78
CA GLN A 119 -9.54 10.19 -9.84
C GLN A 119 -9.78 9.52 -11.19
N GLU A 120 -9.03 9.91 -12.22
CA GLU A 120 -9.19 9.35 -13.56
C GLU A 120 -8.63 7.93 -13.68
N TYR A 121 -7.62 7.60 -12.86
CA TYR A 121 -6.93 6.31 -13.00
C TYR A 121 -6.67 5.59 -11.69
N CYS A 122 -6.62 6.31 -10.56
CA CYS A 122 -6.25 5.70 -9.28
C CYS A 122 -7.39 4.84 -8.75
N LEU A 123 -7.10 3.56 -8.50
CA LEU A 123 -8.09 2.64 -7.96
C LEU A 123 -8.49 2.98 -6.52
N ASN A 124 -7.64 3.71 -5.81
CA ASN A 124 -7.94 4.27 -4.50
C ASN A 124 -8.66 5.62 -4.57
N GLY A 125 -8.90 6.13 -5.79
CA GLY A 125 -9.50 7.44 -5.99
C GLY A 125 -10.75 7.70 -5.17
N PRO A 126 -11.77 6.84 -5.23
CA PRO A 126 -12.99 7.04 -4.44
C PRO A 126 -12.73 7.08 -2.94
N THR A 127 -11.87 6.20 -2.43
CA THR A 127 -11.51 6.17 -1.01
C THR A 127 -10.80 7.45 -0.60
N ILE A 128 -9.84 7.90 -1.41
CA ILE A 128 -9.09 9.12 -1.15
C ILE A 128 -10.02 10.34 -1.18
N ALA A 129 -10.92 10.39 -2.15
CA ALA A 129 -11.88 11.49 -2.25
C ALA A 129 -12.74 11.57 -0.99
N GLN A 130 -13.20 10.44 -0.50
CA GLN A 130 -13.99 10.38 0.73
C GLN A 130 -13.19 10.85 1.94
N LEU A 131 -11.93 10.44 2.04
CA LEU A 131 -11.04 10.87 3.13
C LEU A 131 -10.81 12.39 3.09
N ARG A 132 -10.69 12.97 1.90
CA ARG A 132 -10.54 14.43 1.76
C ARG A 132 -11.80 15.16 2.21
N GLU A 133 -12.97 14.65 1.87
CA GLU A 133 -14.23 15.24 2.32
C GLU A 133 -14.36 15.22 3.84
N THR A 134 -14.04 14.08 4.46
CA THR A 134 -14.06 13.93 5.91
C THR A 134 -13.12 14.91 6.58
N LYS A 135 -11.92 15.10 6.02
CA LYS A 135 -10.95 16.05 6.56
C LYS A 135 -11.45 17.49 6.47
N GLN A 136 -12.15 17.84 5.39
CA GLN A 136 -12.68 19.20 5.21
C GLN A 136 -13.83 19.52 6.17
N GLN A 137 -14.53 18.49 6.66
CA GLN A 137 -15.62 18.65 7.62
C GLN A 137 -15.13 18.85 9.06
N HIS A 138 -13.87 18.63 9.30
CA HIS A 138 -13.22 18.82 10.58
C HIS A 138 -12.22 19.96 10.50
#